data_1ea0da27b4a8e0aef01a443dc21ee723
#
_entry.id   1ea0da27b4a8e0aef01a443dc21ee723
#
_cell.length_a   1.000
_cell.length_b   1.000
_cell.length_c   1.000
_cell.angle_alpha   90.00
_cell.angle_beta   90.00
_cell.angle_gamma   90.00
#
_symmetry.space_group_name_H-M   'P 1'
#
loop_
_entity.id
_entity.type
_entity.pdbx_description
1 polymer ?
#
loop_
_entity_poly.entity_id
_entity_poly.type
_entity_poly.pdbx_seq_one_letter_code
_entity_poly.pdbx_strand_id
1 'polypeptide(L)' 'MIYPDLNINGMKTETDVCDMICDTIDDGNLSDAMDYVGQFKDYLVKKESAIQQQNPKHNQYGSLFTQWETKN' A
#
# COMPACT_ATOMS: atom_id res chain seq x y z
N MET A 1 1.85 -11.92 14.35
CA MET A 1 1.22 -11.15 13.26
C MET A 1 1.94 -11.39 11.94
N ILE A 2 1.22 -11.68 10.91
CA ILE A 2 1.78 -12.03 9.61
C ILE A 2 1.46 -10.91 8.62
N TYR A 3 2.51 -10.36 8.03
CA TYR A 3 2.33 -9.37 6.97
C TYR A 3 1.92 -10.08 5.68
N PRO A 4 1.17 -9.39 4.82
CA PRO A 4 0.82 -9.99 3.52
C PRO A 4 2.07 -10.18 2.66
N ASP A 5 2.05 -11.22 1.86
CA ASP A 5 3.13 -11.48 0.92
C ASP A 5 2.97 -10.56 -0.29
N LEU A 6 4.07 -9.95 -0.69
CA LEU A 6 4.07 -9.12 -1.87
C LEU A 6 4.57 -9.95 -3.05
N ASN A 7 3.71 -10.06 -4.05
CA ASN A 7 4.08 -10.71 -5.31
C ASN A 7 3.16 -10.15 -6.40
N ILE A 8 3.68 -9.20 -7.15
CA ILE A 8 2.96 -8.59 -8.25
C ILE A 8 3.81 -8.79 -9.50
N ASN A 9 3.33 -9.64 -10.39
CA ASN A 9 4.04 -9.98 -11.62
C ASN A 9 5.48 -10.43 -11.34
N GLY A 10 5.67 -11.17 -10.24
CA GLY A 10 6.99 -11.66 -9.85
C GLY A 10 7.81 -10.72 -9.00
N MET A 11 7.38 -9.48 -8.85
CA MET A 11 8.09 -8.51 -8.01
C MET A 11 7.69 -8.70 -6.56
N LYS A 12 8.69 -8.88 -5.69
CA LYS A 12 8.45 -9.23 -4.29
C LYS A 12 8.84 -8.14 -3.30
N THR A 13 9.39 -7.04 -3.79
CA THR A 13 9.70 -5.90 -2.95
C THR A 13 8.93 -4.68 -3.43
N GLU A 14 8.68 -3.77 -2.52
CA GLU A 14 7.91 -2.56 -2.84
C GLU A 14 8.65 -1.71 -3.89
N THR A 15 9.95 -1.61 -3.76
CA THR A 15 10.76 -0.87 -4.72
C THR A 15 10.67 -1.48 -6.12
N ASP A 16 10.78 -2.81 -6.19
CA ASP A 16 10.70 -3.50 -7.48
C ASP A 16 9.32 -3.31 -8.12
N VAL A 17 8.27 -3.35 -7.33
CA VAL A 17 6.92 -3.12 -7.85
C VAL A 17 6.80 -1.71 -8.41
N CYS A 18 7.30 -0.72 -7.68
CA CYS A 18 7.27 0.67 -8.15
C CYS A 18 8.05 0.84 -9.44
N ASP A 19 9.24 0.25 -9.52
CA ASP A 19 10.06 0.31 -10.73
C ASP A 19 9.34 -0.34 -11.90
N MET A 20 8.72 -1.49 -11.68
CA MET A 20 7.97 -2.19 -12.70
C MET A 20 6.80 -1.35 -13.20
N ILE A 21 6.07 -0.72 -12.28
CA ILE A 21 4.96 0.14 -12.66
C ILE A 21 5.44 1.32 -13.49
N CYS A 22 6.54 1.94 -13.11
CA CYS A 22 7.13 3.03 -13.87
C CYS A 22 7.51 2.58 -15.27
N ASP A 23 8.15 1.43 -15.40
CA ASP A 23 8.52 0.87 -16.71
C ASP A 23 7.30 0.59 -17.55
N THR A 24 6.25 0.06 -16.95
CA THR A 24 5.01 -0.26 -17.65
C THR A 24 4.36 1.01 -18.19
N ILE A 25 4.40 2.07 -17.43
CA ILE A 25 3.89 3.37 -17.87
C ILE A 25 4.72 3.92 -19.01
N ASP A 26 6.04 3.82 -18.91
CA ASP A 26 6.95 4.28 -19.97
C ASP A 26 6.71 3.54 -21.27
N ASP A 27 6.37 2.27 -21.19
CA ASP A 27 6.06 1.47 -22.37
C ASP A 27 4.68 1.81 -22.97
N GLY A 28 3.88 2.60 -22.29
CA GLY A 28 2.56 2.97 -22.75
C GLY A 28 1.49 1.94 -22.40
N ASN A 29 1.81 0.94 -21.60
CA ASN A 29 0.86 -0.10 -21.19
C ASN A 29 0.07 0.37 -19.98
N LEU A 30 -0.74 1.39 -20.16
CA LEU A 30 -1.43 2.05 -19.06
C LEU A 30 -2.44 1.13 -18.38
N SER A 31 -3.08 0.27 -19.16
CA SER A 31 -4.05 -0.68 -18.61
C SER A 31 -3.37 -1.65 -17.63
N ASP A 32 -2.23 -2.18 -18.02
CA ASP A 32 -1.48 -3.08 -17.15
C ASP A 32 -0.95 -2.35 -15.93
N ALA A 33 -0.47 -1.12 -16.13
CA ALA A 33 0.03 -0.32 -15.02
C ALA A 33 -1.06 -0.08 -13.98
N MET A 34 -2.26 0.22 -14.41
CA MET A 34 -3.39 0.43 -13.50
C MET A 34 -3.72 -0.84 -12.72
N ASP A 35 -3.64 -1.98 -13.37
CA ASP A 35 -3.88 -3.26 -12.72
C ASP A 35 -2.83 -3.51 -11.62
N TYR A 36 -1.57 -3.28 -11.93
CA TYR A 36 -0.50 -3.44 -10.95
C TYR A 36 -0.66 -2.47 -9.79
N VAL A 37 -1.04 -1.24 -10.07
CA VAL A 37 -1.29 -0.24 -9.01
C VAL A 37 -2.41 -0.71 -8.10
N GLY A 38 -3.48 -1.26 -8.65
CA GLY A 38 -4.58 -1.78 -7.86
C GLY A 38 -4.14 -2.91 -6.93
N GLN A 39 -3.33 -3.83 -7.44
CA GLN A 39 -2.80 -4.93 -6.65
C GLN A 39 -1.89 -4.40 -5.54
N PHE A 40 -1.05 -3.43 -5.85
CA PHE A 40 -0.13 -2.85 -4.89
C PHE A 40 -0.89 -2.09 -3.79
N LYS A 41 -1.91 -1.37 -4.17
CA LYS A 41 -2.75 -0.66 -3.21
C LYS A 41 -3.39 -1.64 -2.24
N ASP A 42 -3.92 -2.75 -2.75
CA ASP A 42 -4.53 -3.78 -1.91
C ASP A 42 -3.52 -4.34 -0.92
N TYR A 43 -2.32 -4.63 -1.38
CA TYR A 43 -1.24 -5.09 -0.53
C TYR A 43 -0.93 -4.07 0.58
N LEU A 44 -0.83 -2.80 0.23
CA LEU A 44 -0.50 -1.76 1.20
C LEU A 44 -1.59 -1.61 2.26
N VAL A 45 -2.84 -1.72 1.87
CA VAL A 45 -3.96 -1.68 2.81
C VAL A 45 -3.85 -2.83 3.80
N LYS A 46 -3.57 -4.02 3.31
CA LYS A 46 -3.42 -5.19 4.18
C LYS A 46 -2.22 -5.05 5.10
N LYS A 47 -1.13 -4.53 4.59
CA LYS A 47 0.08 -4.33 5.39
C LYS A 47 -0.18 -3.30 6.50
N GLU A 48 -0.86 -2.23 6.18
CA GLU A 48 -1.19 -1.21 7.17
C GLU A 48 -2.06 -1.78 8.27
N SER A 49 -3.06 -2.58 7.91
CA SER A 49 -3.91 -3.24 8.90
C SER A 49 -3.10 -4.12 9.84
N ALA A 50 -2.13 -4.85 9.29
CA ALA A 50 -1.27 -5.71 10.10
C ALA A 50 -0.43 -4.87 11.07
N ILE A 51 0.10 -3.76 10.60
CA ILE A 51 0.89 -2.87 11.44
C ILE A 51 0.03 -2.29 12.56
N GLN A 52 -1.18 -1.86 12.25
CA GLN A 52 -2.10 -1.29 13.23
C GLN A 52 -2.45 -2.30 14.31
N GLN A 53 -2.66 -3.54 13.93
CA GLN A 53 -2.97 -4.59 14.88
C GLN A 53 -1.80 -4.90 15.81
N GLN A 54 -0.58 -4.80 15.29
CA GLN A 54 0.62 -5.03 16.09
C GLN A 54 0.95 -3.86 17.00
N ASN A 55 0.58 -2.66 16.60
CA ASN A 55 1.03 -1.44 17.27
C ASN A 55 -0.19 -0.56 17.61
N PRO A 56 -0.77 -0.74 18.79
CA PRO A 56 -1.93 0.05 19.19
C PRO A 56 -1.68 1.54 19.19
N LYS A 57 -0.46 1.96 19.38
CA LYS A 57 -0.12 3.38 19.36
C LYS A 57 -0.41 4.01 18.00
N HIS A 58 -0.33 3.21 16.97
CA HIS A 58 -0.66 3.69 15.64
C HIS A 58 -2.12 4.11 15.56
N ASN A 59 -2.99 3.39 16.27
CA ASN A 59 -4.40 3.76 16.35
C ASN A 59 -4.59 5.10 17.02
N GLN A 60 -3.75 5.44 17.97
CA GLN A 60 -3.80 6.73 18.63
C GLN A 60 -3.52 7.86 17.64
N TYR A 61 -2.62 7.63 16.73
CA TYR A 61 -2.37 8.60 15.67
C TYR A 61 -3.61 8.83 14.84
N GLY A 62 -4.26 7.77 14.46
CA GLY A 62 -5.50 7.88 13.72
C GLY A 62 -6.56 8.63 14.48
N SER A 63 -6.69 8.33 15.77
CA SER A 63 -7.65 9.02 16.62
C SER A 63 -7.32 10.50 16.74
N LEU A 64 -6.05 10.82 16.87
CA LEU A 64 -5.61 12.20 16.98
C LEU A 64 -5.97 12.98 15.71
N PHE A 65 -5.75 12.37 14.60
CA PHE A 65 -6.09 12.96 13.33
C PHE A 65 -7.59 13.23 13.23
N THR A 66 -8.36 12.25 13.63
CA THR A 66 -9.82 12.37 13.61
C THR A 66 -10.29 13.48 14.54
N GLN A 67 -9.71 13.58 15.71
CA GLN A 67 -10.04 14.64 16.66
C GLN A 67 -9.75 16.01 16.07
N TRP A 68 -8.66 16.12 15.37
CA TRP A 68 -8.29 17.38 14.75
C TRP A 68 -9.34 17.80 13.73
N GLU A 69 -9.79 16.88 12.93
CA GLU A 69 -10.84 17.14 11.95
C GLU A 69 -12.15 17.51 12.61
N THR A 70 -12.47 16.82 13.70
CA THR A 70 -13.72 17.03 14.41
C THR A 70 -13.79 18.42 15.02
N LYS A 71 -12.68 18.94 15.48
CA LYS A 71 -12.66 20.26 16.08
C LYS A 71 -12.95 21.38 15.08
N ASN A 72 -12.72 21.09 13.86
CA ASN A 72 -12.94 22.07 12.82
C ASN A 72 -14.34 21.95 12.24
#